data_29ab3a718bd833d082b1bb0599a0f863
#
_entry.id   29ab3a718bd833d082b1bb0599a0f863
#
_cell.length_a   1.000
_cell.length_b   1.000
_cell.length_c   1.000
_cell.angle_alpha   90.00
_cell.angle_beta   90.00
_cell.angle_gamma   90.00
#
_symmetry.space_group_name_H-M   'P 1'
#
loop_
_entity.id
_entity.type
_entity.pdbx_description
1 polymer ?
#
loop_
_entity_poly.entity_id
_entity_poly.type
_entity_poly.pdbx_seq_one_letter_code
_entity_poly.pdbx_strand_id
1 'polypeptide(L)'
;MKNFIILAPKPATQYQDIFWRIVEGQISIGINYPSTFDGKEGEKTALSNWFNNVGVHKNKTLNLTKSYSNDKYPTYDNYPQAINVDRIKDIPYDYDGVMGVPITWLDGYYEGYEIVGLNNDSRTNDFKYLIKGTALPDKNGVPRFGFFCKGKQVYTRILIKRV
;
A
#
# COMPACT_ATOMS: atom_id res chain seq x y z
N MET A 1 -11.22 -14.96 -19.07
CA MET A 1 -11.64 -14.94 -17.64
C MET A 1 -13.08 -14.43 -17.59
N LYS A 2 -13.94 -14.98 -16.74
CA LYS A 2 -15.32 -14.45 -16.57
C LYS A 2 -15.27 -13.14 -15.79
N ASN A 3 -16.18 -12.21 -16.09
CA ASN A 3 -16.30 -10.97 -15.33
C ASN A 3 -16.80 -11.26 -13.91
N PHE A 4 -16.26 -10.53 -12.94
CA PHE A 4 -16.66 -10.62 -11.54
C PHE A 4 -16.67 -9.26 -10.85
N ILE A 5 -17.50 -9.15 -9.81
CA ILE A 5 -17.49 -8.08 -8.82
C ILE A 5 -17.68 -8.76 -7.47
N ILE A 6 -16.72 -8.60 -6.56
CA ILE A 6 -16.70 -9.28 -5.25
C ILE A 6 -16.47 -8.25 -4.16
N LEU A 7 -17.27 -8.33 -3.09
CA LEU A 7 -17.02 -7.61 -1.85
C LEU A 7 -16.15 -8.48 -0.94
N ALA A 8 -15.01 -7.96 -0.52
CA ALA A 8 -14.07 -8.67 0.35
C ALA A 8 -13.43 -7.73 1.39
N PRO A 9 -12.85 -8.27 2.47
CA PRO A 9 -12.15 -7.45 3.45
C PRO A 9 -11.03 -6.60 2.83
N LYS A 10 -10.92 -5.34 3.24
CA LYS A 10 -9.88 -4.42 2.73
C LYS A 10 -8.45 -4.98 2.81
N PRO A 11 -8.05 -5.69 3.88
CA PRO A 11 -6.73 -6.32 3.95
C PRO A 11 -6.43 -7.33 2.84
N ALA A 12 -7.45 -7.84 2.12
CA ALA A 12 -7.23 -8.74 0.98
C ALA A 12 -6.37 -8.11 -0.13
N THR A 13 -6.31 -6.78 -0.22
CA THR A 13 -5.39 -6.06 -1.13
C THR A 13 -3.92 -6.41 -0.90
N GLN A 14 -3.57 -6.93 0.28
CA GLN A 14 -2.20 -7.30 0.65
C GLN A 14 -1.90 -8.79 0.42
N TYR A 15 -2.88 -9.57 0.03
CA TYR A 15 -2.67 -10.99 -0.28
C TYR A 15 -1.89 -11.13 -1.58
N GLN A 16 -0.94 -12.04 -1.59
CA GLN A 16 -0.03 -12.30 -2.71
C GLN A 16 -0.75 -12.35 -4.06
N ASP A 17 -1.76 -13.21 -4.18
CA ASP A 17 -2.48 -13.44 -5.45
C ASP A 17 -3.40 -12.28 -5.85
N ILE A 18 -3.74 -11.40 -4.94
CA ILE A 18 -4.57 -10.23 -5.20
C ILE A 18 -3.70 -9.03 -5.55
N PHE A 19 -2.65 -8.77 -4.77
CA PHE A 19 -1.80 -7.58 -4.94
C PHE A 19 -1.19 -7.50 -6.35
N TRP A 20 -0.53 -8.56 -6.80
CA TRP A 20 0.12 -8.53 -8.11
C TRP A 20 -0.89 -8.36 -9.25
N ARG A 21 -2.10 -8.90 -9.12
CA ARG A 21 -3.18 -8.72 -10.11
C ARG A 21 -3.69 -7.28 -10.15
N ILE A 22 -3.68 -6.57 -9.00
CA ILE A 22 -3.98 -5.14 -8.95
C ILE A 22 -2.88 -4.35 -9.66
N VAL A 23 -1.61 -4.65 -9.37
CA VAL A 23 -0.46 -3.98 -10.00
C VAL A 23 -0.44 -4.18 -11.52
N GLU A 24 -0.79 -5.37 -11.99
CA GLU A 24 -0.85 -5.70 -13.42
C GLU A 24 -2.17 -5.28 -14.10
N GLY A 25 -3.06 -4.58 -13.38
CA GLY A 25 -4.32 -4.07 -13.93
C GLY A 25 -5.38 -5.15 -14.22
N GLN A 26 -5.18 -6.38 -13.73
CA GLN A 26 -6.14 -7.48 -13.90
C GLN A 26 -7.31 -7.40 -12.92
N ILE A 27 -7.12 -6.74 -11.78
CA ILE A 27 -8.12 -6.48 -10.76
C ILE A 27 -8.12 -5.00 -10.44
N SER A 28 -9.29 -4.40 -10.41
CA SER A 28 -9.53 -3.03 -9.97
C SER A 28 -10.19 -3.01 -8.60
N ILE A 29 -9.85 -2.01 -7.80
CA ILE A 29 -10.53 -1.72 -6.54
C ILE A 29 -11.64 -0.71 -6.82
N GLY A 30 -12.86 -0.97 -6.32
CA GLY A 30 -14.00 -0.09 -6.48
C GLY A 30 -13.83 1.27 -5.80
N ILE A 31 -14.53 2.26 -6.33
CA ILE A 31 -14.45 3.66 -5.90
C ILE A 31 -15.05 3.87 -4.50
N ASN A 32 -16.15 3.17 -4.22
CA ASN A 32 -16.86 3.20 -2.95
C ASN A 32 -16.74 1.83 -2.27
N TYR A 33 -16.56 1.85 -0.97
CA TYR A 33 -16.51 0.65 -0.16
C TYR A 33 -17.49 0.76 1.00
N PRO A 34 -18.39 -0.20 1.16
CA PRO A 34 -19.29 -0.22 2.31
C PRO A 34 -18.45 -0.49 3.57
N SER A 35 -18.75 0.26 4.62
CA SER A 35 -18.09 0.08 5.93
C SER A 35 -19.07 -0.40 6.99
N THR A 36 -20.37 -0.30 6.72
CA THR A 36 -21.43 -0.62 7.66
C THR A 36 -22.40 -1.62 7.03
N PHE A 37 -22.79 -2.62 7.78
CA PHE A 37 -23.65 -3.71 7.35
C PHE A 37 -24.70 -3.98 8.43
N ASP A 38 -25.94 -4.21 8.00
CA ASP A 38 -27.02 -4.65 8.88
C ASP A 38 -26.81 -6.13 9.24
N GLY A 39 -26.67 -6.42 10.51
CA GLY A 39 -26.57 -7.79 11.04
C GLY A 39 -27.76 -8.17 11.91
N LYS A 40 -27.90 -9.45 12.23
CA LYS A 40 -28.98 -9.96 13.10
C LYS A 40 -28.97 -9.29 14.50
N GLU A 41 -27.83 -8.80 14.94
CA GLU A 41 -27.64 -8.17 16.25
C GLU A 41 -27.44 -6.64 16.12
N GLY A 42 -27.90 -6.04 15.01
CA GLY A 42 -27.74 -4.63 14.71
C GLY A 42 -26.61 -4.33 13.72
N GLU A 43 -26.34 -3.05 13.53
CA GLU A 43 -25.35 -2.54 12.59
C GLU A 43 -23.94 -2.92 13.01
N LYS A 44 -23.13 -3.42 12.05
CA LYS A 44 -21.73 -3.79 12.28
C LYS A 44 -20.84 -3.11 11.26
N THR A 45 -19.69 -2.60 11.72
CA THR A 45 -18.68 -1.97 10.86
C THR A 45 -17.64 -2.99 10.44
N ALA A 46 -17.36 -3.06 9.14
CA ALA A 46 -16.28 -3.86 8.58
C ALA A 46 -15.57 -3.09 7.46
N LEU A 47 -14.24 -3.06 7.49
CA LEU A 47 -13.44 -2.49 6.41
C LEU A 47 -13.47 -3.44 5.21
N SER A 48 -14.14 -3.04 4.15
CA SER A 48 -14.28 -3.84 2.92
C SER A 48 -13.98 -3.02 1.67
N ASN A 49 -13.66 -3.72 0.58
CA ASN A 49 -13.51 -3.14 -0.75
C ASN A 49 -14.27 -4.00 -1.77
N TRP A 50 -14.72 -3.35 -2.83
CA TRP A 50 -15.12 -4.05 -4.05
C TRP A 50 -13.90 -4.38 -4.90
N PHE A 51 -13.76 -5.64 -5.29
CA PHE A 51 -12.77 -6.12 -6.25
C PHE A 51 -13.49 -6.53 -7.52
N ASN A 52 -12.97 -6.10 -8.67
CA ASN A 52 -13.59 -6.40 -9.95
C ASN A 52 -12.55 -6.50 -11.09
N ASN A 53 -12.94 -7.11 -12.21
CA ASN A 53 -12.14 -7.15 -13.43
C ASN A 53 -12.87 -6.48 -14.63
N VAL A 54 -13.84 -5.61 -14.36
CA VAL A 54 -14.59 -4.88 -15.41
C VAL A 54 -13.98 -3.52 -15.75
N GLY A 55 -12.83 -3.20 -15.16
CA GLY A 55 -12.00 -2.05 -15.59
C GLY A 55 -12.44 -0.69 -15.08
N VAL A 56 -13.12 -0.60 -13.95
CA VAL A 56 -13.46 0.70 -13.33
C VAL A 56 -12.29 1.19 -12.49
N HIS A 57 -11.47 2.08 -13.05
CA HIS A 57 -10.41 2.78 -12.33
C HIS A 57 -10.82 4.21 -12.00
N LYS A 58 -10.48 4.66 -10.81
CA LYS A 58 -10.60 6.07 -10.47
C LYS A 58 -9.26 6.75 -10.69
N ASN A 59 -9.14 7.52 -11.78
CA ASN A 59 -8.01 8.41 -11.95
C ASN A 59 -8.03 9.47 -10.87
N LYS A 60 -6.92 9.62 -10.16
CA LYS A 60 -6.72 10.65 -9.16
C LYS A 60 -5.56 11.55 -9.56
N THR A 61 -5.79 12.84 -9.52
CA THR A 61 -4.74 13.83 -9.73
C THR A 61 -4.09 14.15 -8.38
N LEU A 62 -2.75 14.12 -8.35
CA LEU A 62 -1.98 14.54 -7.19
C LEU A 62 -1.70 16.06 -7.29
N ASN A 63 -2.16 16.81 -6.32
CA ASN A 63 -1.73 18.19 -6.15
C ASN A 63 -0.50 18.22 -5.23
N LEU A 64 0.68 18.12 -5.83
CA LEU A 64 1.95 18.05 -5.12
C LEU A 64 2.44 19.45 -4.77
N THR A 65 2.44 19.76 -3.49
CA THR A 65 2.86 21.09 -2.97
C THR A 65 4.08 21.02 -2.04
N LYS A 66 4.60 19.80 -1.78
CA LYS A 66 5.70 19.60 -0.85
C LYS A 66 7.00 19.39 -1.62
N SER A 67 8.07 20.05 -1.19
CA SER A 67 9.45 19.76 -1.62
C SER A 67 10.08 18.70 -0.72
N TYR A 68 11.02 17.97 -1.29
CA TYR A 68 11.81 16.99 -0.58
C TYR A 68 12.78 17.67 0.41
N SER A 69 12.97 17.05 1.57
CA SER A 69 14.11 17.29 2.46
C SER A 69 14.31 16.07 3.37
N ASN A 70 15.56 15.75 3.70
CA ASN A 70 15.89 14.60 4.54
C ASN A 70 15.21 14.65 5.92
N ASP A 71 15.01 15.82 6.49
CA ASP A 71 14.38 15.98 7.79
C ASP A 71 12.89 15.60 7.78
N LYS A 72 12.21 15.90 6.66
CA LYS A 72 10.76 15.63 6.50
C LYS A 72 10.48 14.23 6.02
N TYR A 73 11.37 13.67 5.19
CA TYR A 73 11.18 12.37 4.54
C TYR A 73 12.31 11.42 4.91
N PRO A 74 12.31 10.87 6.14
CA PRO A 74 13.36 9.97 6.56
C PRO A 74 13.33 8.69 5.71
N THR A 75 14.50 8.11 5.48
CA THR A 75 14.61 6.77 4.91
C THR A 75 14.19 5.73 5.95
N TYR A 76 13.87 4.52 5.49
CA TYR A 76 13.65 3.41 6.41
C TYR A 76 14.95 2.91 7.00
N ASP A 77 14.95 2.62 8.29
CA ASP A 77 16.14 2.16 9.03
C ASP A 77 16.73 0.87 8.47
N ASN A 78 15.86 0.00 7.97
CA ASN A 78 16.21 -1.32 7.43
C ASN A 78 15.99 -1.44 5.92
N TYR A 79 15.68 -0.36 5.23
CA TYR A 79 15.57 -0.27 3.78
C TYR A 79 15.87 1.17 3.32
N PRO A 80 17.15 1.60 3.36
CA PRO A 80 17.54 3.00 3.11
C PRO A 80 17.34 3.47 1.65
N GLN A 81 17.00 2.55 0.74
CA GLN A 81 16.72 2.87 -0.67
C GLN A 81 15.39 3.60 -0.88
N ALA A 82 14.54 3.66 0.13
CA ALA A 82 13.25 4.34 0.05
C ALA A 82 13.03 5.30 1.20
N ILE A 83 12.34 6.40 0.91
CA ILE A 83 11.85 7.36 1.91
C ILE A 83 10.46 6.99 2.41
N ASN A 84 10.14 7.35 3.64
CA ASN A 84 8.80 7.19 4.19
C ASN A 84 7.95 8.43 3.91
N VAL A 85 6.78 8.22 3.30
CA VAL A 85 5.76 9.24 3.07
C VAL A 85 4.49 8.83 3.81
N ASP A 86 4.13 9.54 4.86
CA ASP A 86 3.02 9.15 5.74
C ASP A 86 1.64 9.35 5.13
N ARG A 87 1.49 10.28 4.20
CA ARG A 87 0.22 10.59 3.53
C ARG A 87 0.45 10.84 2.05
N ILE A 88 -0.43 10.35 1.19
CA ILE A 88 -0.35 10.51 -0.27
C ILE A 88 -0.23 11.98 -0.69
N LYS A 89 -0.94 12.89 -0.02
CA LYS A 89 -0.88 14.33 -0.29
C LYS A 89 0.47 14.99 0.05
N ASP A 90 1.32 14.30 0.80
CA ASP A 90 2.64 14.79 1.19
C ASP A 90 3.77 14.22 0.31
N ILE A 91 3.45 13.54 -0.80
CA ILE A 91 4.45 13.11 -1.78
C ILE A 91 5.20 14.33 -2.30
N PRO A 92 6.56 14.35 -2.23
CA PRO A 92 7.34 15.47 -2.71
C PRO A 92 7.33 15.54 -4.25
N TYR A 93 7.19 16.76 -4.80
CA TYR A 93 7.12 16.97 -6.25
C TYR A 93 8.48 16.86 -6.95
N ASP A 94 9.57 16.97 -6.19
CA ASP A 94 10.96 17.06 -6.66
C ASP A 94 11.83 15.86 -6.21
N TYR A 95 11.23 14.68 -5.98
CA TYR A 95 11.94 13.48 -5.58
C TYR A 95 11.64 12.33 -6.56
N ASP A 96 12.69 11.80 -7.18
CA ASP A 96 12.60 10.75 -8.19
C ASP A 96 13.01 9.36 -7.68
N GLY A 97 13.36 9.23 -6.41
CA GLY A 97 13.67 7.96 -5.77
C GLY A 97 12.45 7.15 -5.38
N VAL A 98 12.68 6.00 -4.76
CA VAL A 98 11.61 5.13 -4.26
C VAL A 98 10.98 5.72 -3.01
N MET A 99 9.66 5.72 -2.95
CA MET A 99 8.86 6.24 -1.85
C MET A 99 7.91 5.18 -1.31
N GLY A 100 7.88 5.01 0.00
CA GLY A 100 6.89 4.15 0.66
C GLY A 100 5.67 4.98 1.07
N VAL A 101 4.54 4.72 0.44
CA VAL A 101 3.26 5.39 0.68
C VAL A 101 2.25 4.46 1.36
N PRO A 102 1.21 4.99 2.02
CA PRO A 102 0.16 4.16 2.61
C PRO A 102 -0.53 3.23 1.60
N ILE A 103 -1.04 2.09 2.09
CA ILE A 103 -1.78 1.10 1.26
C ILE A 103 -3.01 1.71 0.54
N THR A 104 -3.54 2.81 1.03
CA THR A 104 -4.62 3.57 0.38
C THR A 104 -4.22 4.17 -0.98
N TRP A 105 -2.93 4.09 -1.36
CA TRP A 105 -2.49 4.32 -2.73
C TRP A 105 -3.29 3.50 -3.75
N LEU A 106 -3.64 2.27 -3.41
CA LEU A 106 -4.42 1.39 -4.29
C LEU A 106 -5.88 1.83 -4.47
N ASP A 107 -6.38 2.78 -3.67
CA ASP A 107 -7.73 3.32 -3.80
C ASP A 107 -7.89 4.28 -5.02
N GLY A 108 -6.87 4.44 -5.84
CA GLY A 108 -6.87 5.24 -7.05
C GLY A 108 -5.74 4.91 -8.01
N TYR A 109 -5.92 5.32 -9.25
CA TYR A 109 -4.87 5.30 -10.26
C TYR A 109 -4.20 6.69 -10.30
N TYR A 110 -2.88 6.71 -10.19
CA TYR A 110 -2.08 7.94 -10.19
C TYR A 110 -1.10 7.91 -11.35
N GLU A 111 -1.38 8.72 -12.36
CA GLU A 111 -0.54 8.86 -13.55
C GLU A 111 0.87 9.35 -13.19
N GLY A 112 1.88 8.88 -13.91
CA GLY A 112 3.28 9.26 -13.69
C GLY A 112 3.98 8.54 -12.55
N TYR A 113 3.37 7.47 -12.01
CA TYR A 113 3.98 6.62 -10.98
C TYR A 113 3.81 5.14 -11.29
N GLU A 114 4.86 4.38 -11.05
CA GLU A 114 4.82 2.91 -11.05
C GLU A 114 4.85 2.35 -9.62
N ILE A 115 4.23 1.20 -9.43
CA ILE A 115 4.33 0.44 -8.18
C ILE A 115 5.54 -0.48 -8.28
N VAL A 116 6.53 -0.23 -7.43
CA VAL A 116 7.76 -1.04 -7.32
C VAL A 116 7.49 -2.33 -6.54
N GLY A 117 6.66 -2.25 -5.50
CA GLY A 117 6.34 -3.40 -4.68
C GLY A 117 5.53 -3.09 -3.42
N LEU A 118 5.34 -4.12 -2.63
CA LEU A 118 4.64 -4.08 -1.35
C LEU A 118 5.61 -4.45 -0.23
N ASN A 119 5.71 -3.61 0.78
CA ASN A 119 6.31 -4.00 2.04
C ASN A 119 5.23 -4.64 2.92
N ASN A 120 5.41 -5.89 3.28
CA ASN A 120 4.52 -6.60 4.19
C ASN A 120 5.34 -7.32 5.26
N ASP A 121 4.82 -7.40 6.49
CA ASP A 121 5.40 -8.15 7.61
C ASP A 121 5.19 -9.68 7.47
N SER A 122 4.88 -10.18 6.28
CA SER A 122 4.72 -11.61 6.06
C SER A 122 6.06 -12.33 6.16
N ARG A 123 6.19 -13.19 7.16
CA ARG A 123 7.39 -14.00 7.43
C ARG A 123 7.49 -15.22 6.53
N THR A 124 6.39 -15.62 5.89
CA THR A 124 6.26 -16.94 5.28
C THR A 124 6.08 -16.95 3.77
N ASN A 125 5.69 -15.81 3.17
CA ASN A 125 5.38 -15.75 1.75
C ASN A 125 6.36 -14.87 1.00
N ASP A 126 7.13 -15.47 0.09
CA ASP A 126 7.90 -14.77 -0.93
C ASP A 126 7.06 -14.67 -2.19
N PHE A 127 6.82 -13.47 -2.66
CA PHE A 127 6.15 -13.23 -3.94
C PHE A 127 6.83 -12.10 -4.72
N LYS A 128 6.61 -12.09 -6.03
CA LYS A 128 7.30 -11.21 -7.00
C LYS A 128 7.42 -9.75 -6.59
N TYR A 129 6.37 -9.20 -5.96
CA TYR A 129 6.32 -7.79 -5.56
C TYR A 129 6.62 -7.55 -4.08
N LEU A 130 7.04 -8.58 -3.35
CA LEU A 130 7.37 -8.41 -1.94
C LEU A 130 8.75 -7.77 -1.78
N ILE A 131 8.78 -6.59 -1.18
CA ILE A 131 10.03 -5.92 -0.81
C ILE A 131 10.28 -6.13 0.68
N LYS A 132 11.38 -6.78 1.00
CA LYS A 132 11.78 -7.05 2.38
C LYS A 132 12.90 -6.11 2.81
N GLY A 133 12.71 -5.46 3.94
CA GLY A 133 13.82 -4.86 4.67
C GLY A 133 14.59 -5.92 5.46
N THR A 134 15.78 -5.59 5.93
CA THR A 134 16.51 -6.43 6.89
C THR A 134 15.67 -6.61 8.15
N ALA A 135 15.58 -7.85 8.66
CA ALA A 135 14.83 -8.10 9.89
C ALA A 135 15.47 -7.36 11.08
N LEU A 136 14.64 -6.67 11.86
CA LEU A 136 15.06 -6.05 13.11
C LEU A 136 14.42 -6.77 14.30
N PRO A 137 15.14 -6.96 15.42
CA PRO A 137 14.58 -7.60 16.60
C PRO A 137 13.55 -6.67 17.28
N ASP A 138 12.46 -7.25 17.76
CA ASP A 138 11.55 -6.57 18.69
C ASP A 138 12.13 -6.56 20.13
N LYS A 139 11.38 -5.99 21.08
CA LYS A 139 11.76 -5.91 22.48
C LYS A 139 12.07 -7.27 23.15
N ASN A 140 11.62 -8.38 22.55
CA ASN A 140 11.85 -9.74 23.04
C ASN A 140 12.91 -10.47 22.20
N GLY A 141 13.64 -9.77 21.30
CA GLY A 141 14.65 -10.36 20.42
C GLY A 141 14.08 -11.13 19.23
N VAL A 142 12.76 -11.10 19.02
CA VAL A 142 12.11 -11.79 17.89
C VAL A 142 12.29 -11.00 16.61
N PRO A 143 12.84 -11.60 15.53
CA PRO A 143 12.99 -10.90 14.26
C PRO A 143 11.64 -10.42 13.70
N ARG A 144 11.55 -9.13 13.40
CA ARG A 144 10.40 -8.49 12.75
C ARG A 144 10.79 -8.07 11.35
N PHE A 145 9.93 -8.41 10.41
CA PHE A 145 9.99 -7.93 9.03
C PHE A 145 9.05 -6.72 8.90
N GLY A 146 9.08 -6.08 7.75
CA GLY A 146 8.39 -4.81 7.59
C GLY A 146 9.40 -3.67 7.62
N PHE A 147 8.97 -2.46 7.35
CA PHE A 147 9.87 -1.31 7.40
C PHE A 147 9.81 -0.60 8.75
N PHE A 148 10.96 -0.10 9.17
CA PHE A 148 11.12 0.67 10.38
C PHE A 148 11.57 2.09 10.02
N CYS A 149 11.05 3.06 10.74
CA CYS A 149 11.40 4.45 10.58
C CYS A 149 11.59 5.07 11.97
N LYS A 150 12.78 5.59 12.24
CA LYS A 150 13.17 6.15 13.55
C LYS A 150 12.90 5.14 14.69
N GLY A 151 13.30 3.90 14.50
CA GLY A 151 13.17 2.80 15.48
C GLY A 151 11.75 2.25 15.66
N LYS A 152 10.76 2.72 14.90
CA LYS A 152 9.37 2.25 14.99
C LYS A 152 8.95 1.54 13.72
N GLN A 153 8.30 0.38 13.86
CA GLN A 153 7.71 -0.32 12.73
C GLN A 153 6.58 0.52 12.13
N VAL A 154 6.61 0.72 10.82
CA VAL A 154 5.53 1.39 10.09
C VAL A 154 4.53 0.37 9.56
N TYR A 155 3.29 0.81 9.34
CA TYR A 155 2.28 -0.03 8.68
C TYR A 155 2.71 -0.38 7.26
N THR A 156 2.06 -1.40 6.68
CA THR A 156 2.28 -1.81 5.28
C THR A 156 2.34 -0.62 4.34
N ARG A 157 3.39 -0.60 3.51
CA ARG A 157 3.65 0.45 2.51
C ARG A 157 3.62 -0.13 1.10
N ILE A 158 3.05 0.63 0.18
CA ILE A 158 3.28 0.46 -1.24
C ILE A 158 4.55 1.25 -1.60
N LEU A 159 5.51 0.61 -2.25
CA LEU A 159 6.66 1.30 -2.80
C LEU A 159 6.33 1.78 -4.20
N ILE A 160 6.47 3.06 -4.42
CA ILE A 160 6.24 3.73 -5.70
C ILE A 160 7.47 4.48 -6.14
N LYS A 161 7.57 4.71 -7.45
CA LYS A 161 8.58 5.55 -8.07
C LYS A 161 7.93 6.36 -9.19
N ARG A 162 8.43 7.57 -9.41
CA ARG A 162 8.03 8.39 -10.55
C ARG A 162 8.62 7.81 -11.84
N VAL A 163 7.84 7.81 -12.94
CA VAL A 163 8.22 7.39 -14.30
C VAL A 163 8.18 8.55 -15.27
#